data_b2acc93279eb146c2d5adc4b10d269d5
#
_entry.id   b2acc93279eb146c2d5adc4b10d269d5
#
_cell.length_a   1.000
_cell.length_b   1.000
_cell.length_c   1.000
_cell.angle_alpha   90.00
_cell.angle_beta   90.00
_cell.angle_gamma   90.00
#
_symmetry.space_group_name_H-M   'P 1'
#
loop_
_entity.id
_entity.type
_entity.pdbx_description
1 polymer ?
#
loop_
_entity_poly.entity_id
_entity_poly.type
_entity_poly.pdbx_seq_one_letter_code
_entity_poly.pdbx_strand_id
1 'polypeptide(L)'
;MIPQLTTISKYKDQIDFLNLPFHDYIDNDEFSIVKVHEWDLKFPFQSPTFRSDYYSFTIVTNANGSFTVGDNKFELRPNHVVVACPDSFFKIDWTDMEKVYNITFQKSFILTYFPGGINNILDFDAKNGYCCCLPQETMNYFEQTCLEIYEVATSDACYKEELMANMALNLLFLVQLEQQNEINFKKNNEKNNKIIIDFRHNMETNFNELINNNCSVLMRIKEHARLLNLDENYLCKIVTSCTKKTVNEWINEKLIDEIKYLLKHSEKSMKDIAFLFDFSDLNYFYSFFKTQTSYAPGAYRKHYQNSSPE
;
A
#
# COMPACT_ATOMS: atom_id res chain seq x y z
N MET A 1 -16.26 -9.74 24.50
CA MET A 1 -15.92 -8.40 23.98
C MET A 1 -14.94 -8.64 22.83
N ILE A 2 -15.31 -8.31 21.61
CA ILE A 2 -14.38 -8.30 20.50
C ILE A 2 -13.43 -7.12 20.78
N PRO A 3 -12.11 -7.32 20.85
CA PRO A 3 -11.19 -6.22 21.07
C PRO A 3 -11.41 -5.19 19.96
N GLN A 4 -11.58 -3.95 20.34
CA GLN A 4 -11.72 -2.83 19.41
C GLN A 4 -10.38 -2.71 18.68
N LEU A 5 -10.33 -3.13 17.42
CA LEU A 5 -9.12 -3.10 16.61
C LEU A 5 -8.75 -1.64 16.35
N THR A 6 -7.61 -1.23 16.87
CA THR A 6 -7.09 0.13 16.73
C THR A 6 -6.56 0.32 15.32
N THR A 7 -7.03 1.35 14.62
CA THR A 7 -6.44 1.80 13.35
C THR A 7 -5.43 2.90 13.65
N ILE A 8 -4.23 2.74 13.11
CA ILE A 8 -3.08 3.61 13.33
C ILE A 8 -2.78 4.34 12.03
N SER A 9 -2.81 5.67 12.07
CA SER A 9 -2.64 6.51 10.88
C SER A 9 -1.23 7.09 10.73
N LYS A 10 -0.48 7.19 11.83
CA LYS A 10 0.90 7.68 11.85
C LYS A 10 1.81 6.67 12.51
N TYR A 11 3.05 6.59 12.05
CA TYR A 11 4.03 5.69 12.63
C TYR A 11 4.31 5.98 14.11
N LYS A 12 4.30 7.26 14.50
CA LYS A 12 4.42 7.69 15.89
C LYS A 12 3.34 7.05 16.78
N ASP A 13 2.09 7.05 16.32
CA ASP A 13 0.99 6.44 17.06
C ASP A 13 1.17 4.92 17.20
N GLN A 14 1.85 4.27 16.24
CA GLN A 14 2.21 2.86 16.36
C GLN A 14 3.24 2.62 17.47
N ILE A 15 4.24 3.46 17.59
CA ILE A 15 5.25 3.38 18.64
C ILE A 15 4.58 3.50 20.01
N ASP A 16 3.72 4.49 20.18
CA ASP A 16 2.97 4.71 21.41
C ASP A 16 2.02 3.53 21.70
N PHE A 17 1.31 3.02 20.70
CA PHE A 17 0.41 1.89 20.83
C PHE A 17 1.13 0.59 21.23
N LEU A 18 2.32 0.36 20.67
CA LEU A 18 3.15 -0.80 20.99
C LEU A 18 3.95 -0.61 22.28
N ASN A 19 3.85 0.56 22.92
CA ASN A 19 4.60 0.94 24.12
C ASN A 19 6.10 0.72 23.94
N LEU A 20 6.61 1.08 22.74
CA LEU A 20 8.02 0.96 22.41
C LEU A 20 8.80 2.14 23.00
N PRO A 21 10.06 1.93 23.43
CA PRO A 21 10.88 3.04 23.87
C PRO A 21 11.06 4.02 22.72
N PHE A 22 10.89 5.31 23.02
CA PHE A 22 11.11 6.36 22.03
C PHE A 22 12.62 6.45 21.75
N HIS A 23 12.98 6.21 20.50
CA HIS A 23 14.33 6.47 19.97
C HIS A 23 14.22 7.46 18.80
N ASP A 24 15.33 8.08 18.47
CA ASP A 24 15.38 8.94 17.29
C ASP A 24 15.01 8.13 16.04
N TYR A 25 13.85 8.43 15.52
CA TYR A 25 13.41 7.97 14.22
C TYR A 25 13.04 9.16 13.36
N ILE A 26 13.13 8.97 12.07
CA ILE A 26 12.79 10.01 11.13
C ILE A 26 11.35 9.83 10.72
N ASP A 27 10.55 10.80 11.05
CA ASP A 27 9.12 10.83 10.77
C ASP A 27 8.72 12.26 10.37
N ASN A 28 8.24 12.39 9.15
CA ASN A 28 7.65 13.63 8.65
C ASN A 28 6.13 13.52 8.48
N ASP A 29 5.46 12.64 9.26
CA ASP A 29 4.05 12.27 9.18
C ASP A 29 3.67 11.45 7.93
N GLU A 30 4.37 11.55 6.81
CA GLU A 30 4.08 10.83 5.57
C GLU A 30 5.10 9.73 5.24
N PHE A 31 6.32 9.84 5.79
CA PHE A 31 7.40 8.88 5.59
C PHE A 31 8.21 8.70 6.87
N SER A 32 8.52 7.48 7.23
CA SER A 32 9.45 7.20 8.31
C SER A 32 10.42 6.07 7.96
N ILE A 33 11.61 6.14 8.52
CA ILE A 33 12.59 5.06 8.49
C ILE A 33 13.16 4.85 9.88
N VAL A 34 13.25 3.59 10.31
CA VAL A 34 13.76 3.23 11.63
C VAL A 34 14.67 2.02 11.56
N LYS A 35 15.66 2.01 12.44
CA LYS A 35 16.50 0.88 12.75
C LYS A 35 15.89 0.15 13.95
N VAL A 36 15.04 -0.83 13.69
CA VAL A 36 14.25 -1.52 14.74
C VAL A 36 15.17 -2.22 15.76
N HIS A 37 16.35 -2.67 15.32
CA HIS A 37 17.34 -3.33 16.16
C HIS A 37 18.05 -2.39 17.15
N GLU A 38 17.94 -1.08 16.98
CA GLU A 38 18.46 -0.10 17.95
C GLU A 38 17.47 0.14 19.11
N TRP A 39 16.25 -0.42 19.03
CA TRP A 39 15.28 -0.36 20.11
C TRP A 39 15.64 -1.38 21.20
N ASP A 40 15.46 -1.01 22.47
CA ASP A 40 15.69 -1.91 23.62
C ASP A 40 14.52 -2.89 23.77
N LEU A 41 14.35 -3.76 22.76
CA LEU A 41 13.32 -4.78 22.77
C LEU A 41 13.74 -5.99 23.61
N LYS A 42 12.86 -6.45 24.48
CA LYS A 42 13.04 -7.72 25.19
C LYS A 42 12.48 -8.86 24.35
N PHE A 43 13.28 -9.88 24.11
CA PHE A 43 12.87 -11.05 23.35
C PHE A 43 12.45 -12.21 24.27
N PRO A 44 11.44 -13.05 23.90
CA PRO A 44 10.64 -12.88 22.70
C PRO A 44 9.69 -11.66 22.80
N PHE A 45 9.55 -10.91 21.73
CA PHE A 45 8.64 -9.78 21.63
C PHE A 45 7.41 -10.17 20.81
N GLN A 46 6.22 -9.83 21.30
CA GLN A 46 4.97 -10.05 20.59
C GLN A 46 4.16 -8.75 20.59
N SER A 47 3.78 -8.28 19.40
CA SER A 47 2.87 -7.15 19.29
C SER A 47 1.41 -7.59 19.47
N PRO A 48 0.53 -6.71 19.96
CA PRO A 48 -0.90 -6.87 19.73
C PRO A 48 -1.19 -6.81 18.22
N THR A 49 -2.37 -7.26 17.80
CA THR A 49 -2.84 -7.07 16.43
C THR A 49 -3.35 -5.64 16.28
N PHE A 50 -2.89 -4.95 15.24
CA PHE A 50 -3.30 -3.60 14.91
C PHE A 50 -3.51 -3.44 13.39
N ARG A 51 -4.08 -2.34 12.97
CA ARG A 51 -4.29 -1.97 11.57
C ARG A 51 -3.62 -0.64 11.31
N SER A 52 -2.92 -0.51 10.18
CA SER A 52 -2.37 0.77 9.73
C SER A 52 -3.03 1.23 8.43
N ASP A 53 -3.02 2.54 8.18
CA ASP A 53 -3.44 3.13 6.90
C ASP A 53 -2.24 3.60 6.06
N TYR A 54 -1.05 3.10 6.34
CA TYR A 54 0.19 3.33 5.61
C TYR A 54 0.82 2.03 5.12
N TYR A 55 1.71 2.13 4.15
CA TYR A 55 2.55 1.02 3.70
C TYR A 55 3.68 0.80 4.69
N SER A 56 3.97 -0.46 5.00
CA SER A 56 5.10 -0.85 5.82
C SER A 56 6.00 -1.82 5.07
N PHE A 57 7.27 -1.51 5.04
CA PHE A 57 8.30 -2.24 4.35
C PHE A 57 9.38 -2.64 5.35
N THR A 58 9.32 -3.89 5.80
CA THR A 58 10.23 -4.43 6.82
C THR A 58 11.33 -5.23 6.16
N ILE A 59 12.57 -4.79 6.34
CA ILE A 59 13.79 -5.41 5.79
C ILE A 59 14.48 -6.16 6.93
N VAL A 60 14.46 -7.49 6.87
CA VAL A 60 15.01 -8.39 7.89
C VAL A 60 16.37 -8.87 7.42
N THR A 61 17.42 -8.11 7.75
CA THR A 61 18.80 -8.48 7.39
C THR A 61 19.29 -9.64 8.25
N ASN A 62 19.08 -9.55 9.57
CA ASN A 62 19.42 -10.63 10.51
C ASN A 62 18.50 -10.61 11.72
N ALA A 63 17.46 -11.45 11.68
CA ALA A 63 16.51 -11.67 12.78
C ALA A 63 15.67 -12.91 12.50
N ASN A 64 15.03 -13.44 13.54
CA ASN A 64 14.07 -14.53 13.43
C ASN A 64 12.75 -14.16 14.11
N GLY A 65 11.65 -14.66 13.55
CA GLY A 65 10.33 -14.39 14.08
C GLY A 65 9.22 -14.78 13.13
N SER A 66 8.09 -14.13 13.27
CA SER A 66 6.99 -14.25 12.31
C SER A 66 6.24 -12.93 12.16
N PHE A 67 5.65 -12.74 10.99
CA PHE A 67 4.86 -11.58 10.65
C PHE A 67 3.51 -12.05 10.12
N THR A 68 2.44 -11.63 10.74
CA THR A 68 1.08 -11.95 10.30
C THR A 68 0.48 -10.73 9.64
N VAL A 69 -0.02 -10.88 8.41
CA VAL A 69 -0.73 -9.85 7.65
C VAL A 69 -2.04 -10.43 7.17
N GLY A 70 -3.16 -9.89 7.64
CA GLY A 70 -4.47 -10.48 7.39
C GLY A 70 -4.52 -11.93 7.89
N ASP A 71 -4.83 -12.86 6.98
CA ASP A 71 -4.91 -14.30 7.28
C ASP A 71 -3.59 -15.05 7.05
N ASN A 72 -2.55 -14.37 6.53
CA ASN A 72 -1.27 -14.99 6.21
C ASN A 72 -0.24 -14.79 7.32
N LYS A 73 0.40 -15.89 7.71
CA LYS A 73 1.55 -15.88 8.61
C LYS A 73 2.82 -16.22 7.84
N PHE A 74 3.80 -15.33 7.89
CA PHE A 74 5.11 -15.49 7.28
C PHE A 74 6.15 -15.77 8.36
N GLU A 75 6.93 -16.84 8.19
CA GLU A 75 8.12 -17.08 9.01
C GLU A 75 9.25 -16.16 8.52
N LEU A 76 9.83 -15.42 9.46
CA LEU A 76 10.92 -14.49 9.18
C LEU A 76 12.26 -15.11 9.55
N ARG A 77 13.21 -14.98 8.66
CA ARG A 77 14.60 -15.40 8.79
C ARG A 77 15.50 -14.34 8.17
N PRO A 78 16.83 -14.40 8.31
CA PRO A 78 17.73 -13.51 7.60
C PRO A 78 17.41 -13.42 6.10
N ASN A 79 17.61 -12.25 5.53
CA ASN A 79 17.37 -11.93 4.12
C ASN A 79 15.90 -11.93 3.69
N HIS A 80 14.95 -11.76 4.62
CA HIS A 80 13.55 -11.61 4.27
C HIS A 80 13.15 -10.14 4.17
N VAL A 81 12.22 -9.88 3.26
CA VAL A 81 11.52 -8.60 3.16
C VAL A 81 10.03 -8.84 3.25
N VAL A 82 9.36 -8.07 4.08
CA VAL A 82 7.89 -8.08 4.21
C VAL A 82 7.35 -6.75 3.76
N VAL A 83 6.37 -6.77 2.88
CA VAL A 83 5.60 -5.59 2.48
C VAL A 83 4.17 -5.75 2.97
N ALA A 84 3.70 -4.76 3.68
CA ALA A 84 2.33 -4.71 4.14
C ALA A 84 1.65 -3.42 3.65
N CYS A 85 0.41 -3.57 3.22
CA CYS A 85 -0.37 -2.49 2.61
C CYS A 85 -1.29 -1.83 3.62
N PRO A 86 -1.74 -0.59 3.35
CA PRO A 86 -2.80 0.05 4.14
C PRO A 86 -4.01 -0.85 4.32
N ASP A 87 -4.70 -0.65 5.41
CA ASP A 87 -5.91 -1.40 5.79
C ASP A 87 -5.70 -2.88 6.14
N SER A 88 -4.46 -3.37 6.12
CA SER A 88 -4.13 -4.72 6.58
C SER A 88 -4.02 -4.80 8.09
N PHE A 89 -4.35 -5.96 8.65
CA PHE A 89 -4.09 -6.26 10.05
C PHE A 89 -2.71 -6.86 10.20
N PHE A 90 -1.96 -6.37 11.19
CA PHE A 90 -0.61 -6.82 11.46
C PHE A 90 -0.48 -7.42 12.84
N LYS A 91 0.39 -8.40 12.95
CA LYS A 91 0.97 -8.89 14.18
C LYS A 91 2.42 -9.25 13.93
N ILE A 92 3.30 -8.85 14.83
CA ILE A 92 4.74 -9.10 14.75
C ILE A 92 5.15 -9.90 15.98
N ASP A 93 5.82 -11.01 15.75
CA ASP A 93 6.41 -11.84 16.79
C ASP A 93 7.91 -11.99 16.49
N TRP A 94 8.78 -11.40 17.31
CA TRP A 94 10.23 -11.54 17.19
C TRP A 94 10.78 -12.51 18.22
N THR A 95 11.57 -13.49 17.78
CA THR A 95 12.28 -14.41 18.64
C THR A 95 13.63 -13.85 19.05
N ASP A 96 14.31 -13.24 18.09
CA ASP A 96 15.58 -12.53 18.25
C ASP A 96 15.69 -11.48 17.15
N MET A 97 16.62 -10.53 17.33
CA MET A 97 16.87 -9.48 16.34
C MET A 97 18.28 -8.95 16.50
N GLU A 98 19.04 -8.97 15.41
CA GLU A 98 20.33 -8.32 15.32
C GLU A 98 20.29 -7.11 14.37
N LYS A 99 19.56 -7.24 13.24
CA LYS A 99 19.50 -6.20 12.23
C LYS A 99 18.20 -6.20 11.44
N VAL A 100 17.36 -5.21 11.68
CA VAL A 100 16.07 -5.00 11.00
C VAL A 100 15.85 -3.51 10.77
N TYR A 101 15.39 -3.16 9.57
CA TYR A 101 14.96 -1.83 9.20
C TYR A 101 13.48 -1.83 8.88
N ASN A 102 12.80 -0.73 9.14
CA ASN A 102 11.42 -0.55 8.72
C ASN A 102 11.25 0.82 8.08
N ILE A 103 10.70 0.83 6.87
CA ILE A 103 10.29 2.02 6.15
C ILE A 103 8.77 2.02 6.12
N THR A 104 8.16 3.12 6.52
CA THR A 104 6.72 3.33 6.38
C THR A 104 6.45 4.59 5.57
N PHE A 105 5.38 4.58 4.79
CA PHE A 105 5.02 5.76 4.01
C PHE A 105 3.52 5.79 3.68
N GLN A 106 3.00 7.00 3.60
CA GLN A 106 1.65 7.27 3.12
C GLN A 106 1.59 7.15 1.59
N LYS A 107 0.43 6.77 1.07
CA LYS A 107 0.19 6.75 -0.39
C LYS A 107 0.45 8.11 -1.02
N SER A 108 0.04 9.19 -0.35
CA SER A 108 0.25 10.58 -0.78
C SER A 108 1.71 10.90 -1.01
N PHE A 109 2.60 10.49 -0.11
CA PHE A 109 4.03 10.71 -0.24
C PHE A 109 4.58 10.17 -1.56
N ILE A 110 4.29 8.90 -1.86
CA ILE A 110 4.78 8.30 -3.10
C ILE A 110 4.12 8.91 -4.34
N LEU A 111 2.81 9.22 -4.29
CA LEU A 111 2.11 9.82 -5.43
C LEU A 111 2.63 11.23 -5.78
N THR A 112 3.13 11.98 -4.82
CA THR A 112 3.75 13.29 -5.02
C THR A 112 4.97 13.18 -5.93
N TYR A 113 5.80 12.17 -5.74
CA TYR A 113 7.06 11.98 -6.48
C TYR A 113 6.96 10.96 -7.61
N PHE A 114 5.92 10.13 -7.62
CA PHE A 114 5.63 9.13 -8.64
C PHE A 114 4.15 9.13 -9.04
N PRO A 115 3.71 10.05 -9.91
CA PRO A 115 2.31 10.21 -10.30
C PRO A 115 1.69 8.97 -10.98
N GLY A 116 2.50 8.03 -11.47
CA GLY A 116 2.04 6.77 -12.08
C GLY A 116 1.31 5.82 -11.14
N GLY A 117 1.32 6.13 -9.85
CA GLY A 117 0.59 5.40 -8.82
C GLY A 117 1.31 4.15 -8.32
N ILE A 118 1.27 3.97 -7.01
CA ILE A 118 1.92 2.85 -6.31
C ILE A 118 1.24 1.50 -6.59
N ASN A 119 -0.04 1.51 -6.97
CA ASN A 119 -0.78 0.28 -7.23
C ASN A 119 -0.23 -0.51 -8.42
N ASN A 120 0.42 0.16 -9.38
CA ASN A 120 1.12 -0.50 -10.48
C ASN A 120 2.46 -1.13 -10.05
N ILE A 121 3.05 -0.62 -8.97
CA ILE A 121 4.31 -1.10 -8.40
C ILE A 121 4.02 -2.18 -7.35
N LEU A 122 3.01 -1.95 -6.53
CA LEU A 122 2.59 -2.88 -5.48
C LEU A 122 1.45 -3.75 -6.00
N ASP A 123 1.77 -4.68 -6.89
CA ASP A 123 0.86 -5.75 -7.31
C ASP A 123 0.67 -6.79 -6.19
N PHE A 124 0.66 -6.31 -4.96
CA PHE A 124 0.41 -7.14 -3.79
C PHE A 124 -1.08 -7.23 -3.56
N ASP A 125 -1.54 -8.41 -3.23
CA ASP A 125 -2.86 -8.55 -2.63
C ASP A 125 -2.85 -7.73 -1.32
N ALA A 126 -3.45 -6.54 -1.39
CA ALA A 126 -3.40 -5.55 -0.33
C ALA A 126 -3.89 -6.08 1.03
N LYS A 127 -4.70 -7.14 1.03
CA LYS A 127 -5.22 -7.78 2.26
C LYS A 127 -4.25 -8.79 2.86
N ASN A 128 -3.34 -9.35 2.07
CA ASN A 128 -2.56 -10.51 2.47
C ASN A 128 -1.07 -10.21 2.67
N GLY A 129 -0.62 -9.01 2.32
CA GLY A 129 0.80 -8.67 2.37
C GLY A 129 1.66 -9.52 1.43
N TYR A 130 2.95 -9.30 1.48
CA TYR A 130 3.91 -10.07 0.70
C TYR A 130 5.20 -10.28 1.51
N CYS A 131 5.79 -11.46 1.37
CA CYS A 131 7.08 -11.80 1.96
C CYS A 131 7.93 -12.56 0.95
N CYS A 132 9.18 -12.16 0.79
CA CYS A 132 10.16 -12.88 -0.04
C CYS A 132 11.50 -12.97 0.66
N CYS A 133 12.28 -13.98 0.26
CA CYS A 133 13.68 -14.11 0.63
C CYS A 133 14.54 -13.56 -0.51
N LEU A 134 15.42 -12.61 -0.21
CA LEU A 134 16.32 -12.00 -1.19
C LEU A 134 17.68 -12.70 -1.22
N PRO A 135 18.37 -12.75 -2.38
CA PRO A 135 19.78 -13.09 -2.42
C PRO A 135 20.62 -12.16 -1.52
N GLN A 136 21.71 -12.68 -0.96
CA GLN A 136 22.55 -11.92 -0.03
C GLN A 136 23.08 -10.61 -0.64
N GLU A 137 23.46 -10.60 -1.91
CA GLU A 137 23.91 -9.38 -2.58
C GLU A 137 22.82 -8.33 -2.67
N THR A 138 21.58 -8.75 -3.00
CA THR A 138 20.42 -7.85 -3.03
C THR A 138 20.10 -7.34 -1.63
N MET A 139 20.16 -8.19 -0.60
CA MET A 139 19.94 -7.76 0.78
C MET A 139 21.00 -6.75 1.26
N ASN A 140 22.26 -6.94 0.90
CA ASN A 140 23.31 -5.97 1.20
C ASN A 140 23.02 -4.60 0.57
N TYR A 141 22.51 -4.61 -0.67
CA TYR A 141 22.09 -3.37 -1.34
C TYR A 141 20.89 -2.71 -0.61
N PHE A 142 19.92 -3.52 -0.16
CA PHE A 142 18.77 -3.03 0.63
C PHE A 142 19.24 -2.37 1.94
N GLU A 143 20.14 -3.03 2.65
CA GLU A 143 20.71 -2.49 3.88
C GLU A 143 21.42 -1.16 3.64
N GLN A 144 22.29 -1.13 2.63
CA GLN A 144 23.02 0.10 2.28
C GLN A 144 22.06 1.24 1.92
N THR A 145 21.01 0.94 1.14
CA THR A 145 19.99 1.92 0.76
C THR A 145 19.21 2.42 1.98
N CYS A 146 18.89 1.56 2.95
CA CYS A 146 18.26 1.98 4.21
C CYS A 146 19.15 2.97 4.99
N LEU A 147 20.47 2.72 5.06
CA LEU A 147 21.42 3.63 5.70
C LEU A 147 21.48 4.97 4.97
N GLU A 148 21.52 4.96 3.65
CA GLU A 148 21.51 6.17 2.81
C GLU A 148 20.21 6.97 2.99
N ILE A 149 19.05 6.31 3.00
CA ILE A 149 17.76 6.97 3.31
C ILE A 149 17.82 7.63 4.69
N TYR A 150 18.37 6.94 5.69
CA TYR A 150 18.50 7.47 7.04
C TYR A 150 19.41 8.71 7.07
N GLU A 151 20.55 8.68 6.40
CA GLU A 151 21.48 9.82 6.29
C GLU A 151 20.82 11.01 5.59
N VAL A 152 20.14 10.77 4.45
CA VAL A 152 19.43 11.82 3.71
C VAL A 152 18.33 12.45 4.57
N ALA A 153 17.54 11.63 5.24
CA ALA A 153 16.43 12.07 6.05
C ALA A 153 16.87 12.95 7.25
N THR A 154 18.06 12.70 7.83
CA THR A 154 18.65 13.52 8.90
C THR A 154 19.41 14.75 8.40
N SER A 155 19.62 14.88 7.10
CA SER A 155 20.38 15.99 6.51
C SER A 155 19.49 17.21 6.24
N ASP A 156 20.14 18.37 6.03
CA ASP A 156 19.50 19.59 5.54
C ASP A 156 19.51 19.68 3.99
N ALA A 157 19.57 18.52 3.31
CA ALA A 157 19.65 18.49 1.85
C ALA A 157 18.37 19.07 1.20
N CYS A 158 18.57 19.91 0.19
CA CYS A 158 17.51 20.31 -0.73
C CYS A 158 16.99 19.08 -1.44
N TYR A 159 15.89 18.71 -1.68
CA TYR A 159 15.39 17.50 -2.37
C TYR A 159 15.50 16.20 -1.55
N LYS A 160 15.58 16.29 -0.21
CA LYS A 160 15.67 15.07 0.62
C LYS A 160 14.46 14.15 0.46
N GLU A 161 13.28 14.72 0.34
CA GLU A 161 12.03 13.95 0.21
C GLU A 161 11.96 13.22 -1.14
N GLU A 162 12.37 13.90 -2.22
CA GLU A 162 12.50 13.30 -3.54
C GLU A 162 13.53 12.16 -3.56
N LEU A 163 14.65 12.35 -2.89
CA LEU A 163 15.69 11.32 -2.78
C LEU A 163 15.17 10.11 -1.99
N MET A 164 14.54 10.32 -0.85
CA MET A 164 13.95 9.25 -0.03
C MET A 164 12.88 8.49 -0.80
N ALA A 165 11.98 9.20 -1.51
CA ALA A 165 10.95 8.58 -2.32
C ALA A 165 11.53 7.72 -3.45
N ASN A 166 12.55 8.22 -4.17
CA ASN A 166 13.21 7.48 -5.23
C ASN A 166 13.92 6.22 -4.72
N MET A 167 14.63 6.32 -3.59
CA MET A 167 15.29 5.18 -2.97
C MET A 167 14.29 4.12 -2.52
N ALA A 168 13.21 4.51 -1.83
CA ALA A 168 12.15 3.60 -1.41
C ALA A 168 11.47 2.92 -2.60
N LEU A 169 11.19 3.67 -3.67
CA LEU A 169 10.64 3.13 -4.92
C LEU A 169 11.58 2.10 -5.56
N ASN A 170 12.88 2.36 -5.57
CA ASN A 170 13.84 1.42 -6.11
C ASN A 170 13.83 0.09 -5.35
N LEU A 171 13.78 0.12 -4.01
CA LEU A 171 13.63 -1.09 -3.20
C LEU A 171 12.34 -1.85 -3.54
N LEU A 172 11.22 -1.13 -3.71
CA LEU A 172 9.94 -1.73 -4.09
C LEU A 172 9.98 -2.39 -5.48
N PHE A 173 10.62 -1.76 -6.47
CA PHE A 173 10.80 -2.35 -7.78
C PHE A 173 11.63 -3.63 -7.74
N LEU A 174 12.68 -3.67 -6.91
CA LEU A 174 13.50 -4.88 -6.75
C LEU A 174 12.73 -6.02 -6.09
N VAL A 175 11.89 -5.73 -5.07
CA VAL A 175 11.00 -6.75 -4.48
C VAL A 175 10.04 -7.30 -5.52
N GLN A 176 9.46 -6.44 -6.36
CA GLN A 176 8.58 -6.90 -7.44
C GLN A 176 9.30 -7.76 -8.47
N LEU A 177 10.53 -7.40 -8.81
CA LEU A 177 11.34 -8.20 -9.73
C LEU A 177 11.56 -9.61 -9.17
N GLU A 178 11.88 -9.73 -7.88
CA GLU A 178 12.02 -11.03 -7.22
C GLU A 178 10.69 -11.80 -7.17
N GLN A 179 9.60 -11.12 -6.90
CA GLN A 179 8.27 -11.72 -6.95
C GLN A 179 7.94 -12.29 -8.33
N GLN A 180 8.24 -11.54 -9.39
CA GLN A 180 8.03 -12.00 -10.76
C GLN A 180 8.92 -13.21 -11.10
N ASN A 181 10.15 -13.25 -10.60
CA ASN A 181 11.05 -14.37 -10.74
C ASN A 181 10.50 -15.63 -10.05
N GLU A 182 9.97 -15.51 -8.83
CA GLU A 182 9.33 -16.63 -8.12
C GLU A 182 8.08 -17.15 -8.85
N ILE A 183 7.26 -16.24 -9.40
CA ILE A 183 6.06 -16.60 -10.18
C ILE A 183 6.46 -17.32 -11.48
N ASN A 184 7.51 -16.89 -12.14
CA ASN A 184 8.02 -17.53 -13.36
C ASN A 184 8.53 -18.96 -13.10
N PHE A 185 9.05 -19.24 -11.92
CA PHE A 185 9.40 -20.61 -11.49
C PHE A 185 8.16 -21.49 -11.23
N LYS A 186 7.01 -20.91 -10.90
CA LYS A 186 5.73 -21.63 -10.71
C LYS A 186 4.88 -21.66 -11.99
N LYS A 187 5.48 -21.93 -13.14
CA LYS A 187 4.84 -21.95 -14.47
C LYS A 187 3.59 -22.80 -14.56
N ASN A 188 2.43 -22.13 -14.78
CA ASN A 188 1.41 -22.60 -15.75
C ASN A 188 0.36 -21.54 -16.15
N ASN A 189 0.55 -20.24 -15.93
CA ASN A 189 -0.47 -19.25 -16.26
C ASN A 189 0.04 -17.93 -16.87
N GLU A 190 1.07 -17.96 -17.70
CA GLU A 190 1.63 -16.75 -18.34
C GLU A 190 0.56 -15.92 -19.07
N LYS A 191 -0.37 -16.57 -19.74
CA LYS A 191 -1.46 -15.89 -20.48
C LYS A 191 -2.44 -15.20 -19.54
N ASN A 192 -2.83 -15.87 -18.45
CA ASN A 192 -3.80 -15.32 -17.50
C ASN A 192 -3.19 -14.17 -16.68
N ASN A 193 -1.93 -14.30 -16.26
CA ASN A 193 -1.22 -13.23 -15.57
C ASN A 193 -1.08 -11.98 -16.45
N LYS A 194 -0.77 -12.16 -17.73
CA LYS A 194 -0.72 -11.02 -18.67
C LYS A 194 -2.06 -10.31 -18.78
N ILE A 195 -3.16 -11.07 -18.87
CA ILE A 195 -4.52 -10.49 -18.92
C ILE A 195 -4.82 -9.65 -17.66
N ILE A 196 -4.39 -10.11 -16.49
CA ILE A 196 -4.60 -9.38 -15.24
C ILE A 196 -3.76 -8.10 -15.20
N ILE A 197 -2.50 -8.16 -15.61
CA ILE A 197 -1.61 -7.00 -15.69
C ILE A 197 -2.20 -5.95 -16.65
N ASP A 198 -2.60 -6.39 -17.85
CA ASP A 198 -3.19 -5.51 -18.85
C ASP A 198 -4.54 -4.93 -18.37
N PHE A 199 -5.37 -5.72 -17.68
CA PHE A 199 -6.62 -5.24 -17.06
C PHE A 199 -6.34 -4.13 -16.04
N ARG A 200 -5.40 -4.35 -15.13
CA ARG A 200 -5.04 -3.37 -14.11
C ARG A 200 -4.47 -2.10 -14.72
N HIS A 201 -3.59 -2.24 -15.69
CA HIS A 201 -3.03 -1.11 -16.43
C HIS A 201 -4.13 -0.28 -17.10
N ASN A 202 -5.08 -0.91 -17.79
CA ASN A 202 -6.21 -0.23 -18.42
C ASN A 202 -7.11 0.46 -17.39
N MET A 203 -7.33 -0.17 -16.24
CA MET A 203 -8.09 0.43 -15.14
C MET A 203 -7.39 1.68 -14.60
N GLU A 204 -6.11 1.60 -14.27
CA GLU A 204 -5.33 2.75 -13.79
C GLU A 204 -5.29 3.89 -14.83
N THR A 205 -5.09 3.56 -16.09
CA THR A 205 -5.11 4.54 -17.18
C THR A 205 -6.44 5.28 -17.24
N ASN A 206 -7.57 4.55 -17.19
CA ASN A 206 -8.90 5.18 -17.22
C ASN A 206 -9.13 6.09 -16.00
N PHE A 207 -8.75 5.69 -14.81
CA PHE A 207 -8.86 6.53 -13.62
C PHE A 207 -7.99 7.80 -13.74
N ASN A 208 -6.77 7.67 -14.23
CA ASN A 208 -5.89 8.83 -14.47
C ASN A 208 -6.46 9.79 -15.52
N GLU A 209 -7.04 9.25 -16.60
CA GLU A 209 -7.70 10.06 -17.64
C GLU A 209 -8.94 10.80 -17.10
N LEU A 210 -9.74 10.14 -16.22
CA LEU A 210 -10.86 10.76 -15.54
C LEU A 210 -10.40 11.93 -14.66
N ILE A 211 -9.39 11.70 -13.81
CA ILE A 211 -8.88 12.72 -12.90
C ILE A 211 -8.32 13.93 -13.65
N ASN A 212 -7.67 13.70 -14.79
CA ASN A 212 -7.11 14.75 -15.65
C ASN A 212 -8.13 15.36 -16.61
N ASN A 213 -9.41 14.97 -16.54
CA ASN A 213 -10.48 15.39 -17.46
C ASN A 213 -10.20 15.07 -18.94
N ASN A 214 -9.43 14.04 -19.22
CA ASN A 214 -9.13 13.56 -20.58
C ASN A 214 -10.20 12.59 -21.08
N CYS A 215 -10.98 12.00 -20.18
CA CYS A 215 -12.18 11.23 -20.50
C CYS A 215 -13.29 11.56 -19.49
N SER A 216 -14.53 11.15 -19.80
CA SER A 216 -15.71 11.41 -18.96
C SER A 216 -16.47 10.15 -18.58
N VAL A 217 -15.95 8.97 -18.91
CA VAL A 217 -16.63 7.70 -18.70
C VAL A 217 -15.76 6.75 -17.88
N LEU A 218 -16.28 6.32 -16.74
CA LEU A 218 -15.68 5.27 -15.95
C LEU A 218 -15.91 3.91 -16.63
N MET A 219 -14.83 3.28 -17.08
CA MET A 219 -14.90 1.97 -17.74
C MET A 219 -15.43 0.89 -16.78
N ARG A 220 -16.34 0.09 -17.27
CA ARG A 220 -16.91 -1.10 -16.61
C ARG A 220 -16.35 -2.37 -17.24
N ILE A 221 -16.83 -3.52 -16.81
CA ILE A 221 -16.38 -4.83 -17.28
C ILE A 221 -16.32 -4.91 -18.81
N LYS A 222 -17.38 -4.42 -19.48
CA LYS A 222 -17.51 -4.48 -20.93
C LYS A 222 -16.41 -3.73 -21.67
N GLU A 223 -16.12 -2.52 -21.22
CA GLU A 223 -15.09 -1.67 -21.82
C GLU A 223 -13.69 -2.28 -21.61
N HIS A 224 -13.41 -2.79 -20.42
CA HIS A 224 -12.16 -3.49 -20.12
C HIS A 224 -11.99 -4.76 -20.95
N ALA A 225 -13.05 -5.58 -21.04
CA ALA A 225 -13.04 -6.78 -21.87
C ALA A 225 -12.78 -6.45 -23.34
N ARG A 226 -13.43 -5.40 -23.85
CA ARG A 226 -13.24 -4.93 -25.22
C ARG A 226 -11.79 -4.48 -25.50
N LEU A 227 -11.19 -3.72 -24.59
CA LEU A 227 -9.80 -3.28 -24.72
C LEU A 227 -8.82 -4.46 -24.78
N LEU A 228 -9.12 -5.52 -24.04
CA LEU A 228 -8.30 -6.74 -23.99
C LEU A 228 -8.64 -7.72 -25.11
N ASN A 229 -9.61 -7.42 -26.00
CA ASN A 229 -10.15 -8.35 -27.01
C ASN A 229 -10.63 -9.67 -26.41
N LEU A 230 -11.32 -9.60 -25.27
CA LEU A 230 -11.87 -10.74 -24.53
C LEU A 230 -13.38 -10.67 -24.41
N ASP A 231 -14.00 -11.83 -24.22
CA ASP A 231 -15.38 -11.92 -23.74
C ASP A 231 -15.46 -11.50 -22.26
N GLU A 232 -16.57 -10.82 -21.87
CA GLU A 232 -16.77 -10.32 -20.49
C GLU A 232 -16.72 -11.44 -19.45
N ASN A 233 -17.37 -12.58 -19.74
CA ASN A 233 -17.38 -13.72 -18.83
C ASN A 233 -16.00 -14.35 -18.68
N TYR A 234 -15.24 -14.37 -19.78
CA TYR A 234 -13.89 -14.90 -19.78
C TYR A 234 -12.95 -14.01 -18.95
N LEU A 235 -13.02 -12.68 -19.09
CA LEU A 235 -12.30 -11.74 -18.24
C LEU A 235 -12.67 -11.92 -16.77
N CYS A 236 -13.97 -11.95 -16.44
CA CYS A 236 -14.44 -12.16 -15.07
C CYS A 236 -13.91 -13.48 -14.49
N LYS A 237 -13.95 -14.57 -15.25
CA LYS A 237 -13.46 -15.88 -14.81
C LYS A 237 -11.96 -15.85 -14.50
N ILE A 238 -11.15 -15.25 -15.37
CA ILE A 238 -9.70 -15.16 -15.16
C ILE A 238 -9.40 -14.30 -13.94
N VAL A 239 -9.94 -13.08 -13.88
CA VAL A 239 -9.69 -12.17 -12.77
C VAL A 239 -10.08 -12.82 -11.45
N THR A 240 -11.29 -13.38 -11.35
CA THR A 240 -11.76 -14.01 -10.10
C THR A 240 -10.94 -15.25 -9.73
N SER A 241 -10.58 -16.09 -10.70
CA SER A 241 -9.82 -17.32 -10.40
C SER A 241 -8.41 -17.03 -9.88
N CYS A 242 -7.75 -16.01 -10.43
CA CYS A 242 -6.36 -15.67 -10.11
C CYS A 242 -6.25 -14.73 -8.89
N THR A 243 -7.19 -13.77 -8.75
CA THR A 243 -7.09 -12.72 -7.72
C THR A 243 -8.04 -12.90 -6.55
N LYS A 244 -8.98 -13.86 -6.65
CA LYS A 244 -10.08 -14.07 -5.67
C LYS A 244 -11.05 -12.88 -5.54
N LYS A 245 -10.91 -11.87 -6.41
CA LYS A 245 -11.76 -10.68 -6.49
C LYS A 245 -12.42 -10.61 -7.85
N THR A 246 -13.64 -10.15 -7.89
CA THR A 246 -14.34 -9.85 -9.15
C THR A 246 -13.80 -8.58 -9.80
N VAL A 247 -14.02 -8.42 -11.10
CA VAL A 247 -13.68 -7.18 -11.83
C VAL A 247 -14.35 -5.96 -11.21
N ASN A 248 -15.61 -6.09 -10.79
CA ASN A 248 -16.33 -4.99 -10.14
C ASN A 248 -15.75 -4.62 -8.77
N GLU A 249 -15.30 -5.60 -7.99
CA GLU A 249 -14.61 -5.31 -6.73
C GLU A 249 -13.33 -4.53 -6.96
N TRP A 250 -12.53 -4.90 -7.96
CA TRP A 250 -11.34 -4.16 -8.35
C TRP A 250 -11.65 -2.70 -8.72
N ILE A 251 -12.65 -2.49 -9.60
CA ILE A 251 -13.05 -1.15 -10.04
C ILE A 251 -13.59 -0.34 -8.85
N ASN A 252 -14.42 -0.93 -8.00
CA ASN A 252 -15.02 -0.24 -6.86
C ASN A 252 -13.99 0.10 -5.78
N GLU A 253 -13.04 -0.77 -5.50
CA GLU A 253 -11.94 -0.50 -4.57
C GLU A 253 -11.11 0.70 -5.07
N LYS A 254 -10.71 0.68 -6.33
CA LYS A 254 -9.98 1.80 -6.92
C LYS A 254 -10.79 3.10 -6.90
N LEU A 255 -12.07 3.02 -7.25
CA LEU A 255 -12.99 4.17 -7.24
C LEU A 255 -13.09 4.80 -5.84
N ILE A 256 -13.24 3.99 -4.82
CA ILE A 256 -13.30 4.46 -3.44
C ILE A 256 -11.98 5.12 -3.02
N ASP A 257 -10.85 4.55 -3.41
CA ASP A 257 -9.54 5.12 -3.05
C ASP A 257 -9.33 6.49 -3.70
N GLU A 258 -9.71 6.64 -4.97
CA GLU A 258 -9.61 7.93 -5.66
C GLU A 258 -10.60 8.97 -5.09
N ILE A 259 -11.81 8.56 -4.74
CA ILE A 259 -12.77 9.44 -4.06
C ILE A 259 -12.21 9.90 -2.70
N LYS A 260 -11.68 8.97 -1.88
CA LYS A 260 -11.05 9.29 -0.61
C LYS A 260 -9.90 10.29 -0.79
N TYR A 261 -9.04 10.05 -1.77
CA TYR A 261 -7.93 10.94 -2.09
C TYR A 261 -8.41 12.36 -2.42
N LEU A 262 -9.39 12.49 -3.32
CA LEU A 262 -9.94 13.80 -3.68
C LEU A 262 -10.67 14.48 -2.52
N LEU A 263 -11.33 13.73 -1.65
CA LEU A 263 -11.97 14.29 -0.45
C LEU A 263 -10.95 14.83 0.55
N LYS A 264 -9.78 14.22 0.66
CA LYS A 264 -8.70 14.66 1.55
C LYS A 264 -7.90 15.84 0.98
N HIS A 265 -7.56 15.78 -0.31
CA HIS A 265 -6.52 16.61 -0.91
C HIS A 265 -7.01 17.61 -1.97
N SER A 266 -8.32 17.78 -2.14
CA SER A 266 -8.87 18.75 -3.10
C SER A 266 -10.04 19.52 -2.55
N GLU A 267 -10.23 20.75 -3.10
CA GLU A 267 -11.39 21.61 -2.84
C GLU A 267 -12.59 21.30 -3.75
N LYS A 268 -12.53 20.22 -4.54
CA LYS A 268 -13.64 19.84 -5.44
C LYS A 268 -14.92 19.61 -4.63
N SER A 269 -16.05 20.12 -5.12
CA SER A 269 -17.35 19.87 -4.47
C SER A 269 -17.73 18.38 -4.57
N MET A 270 -18.63 17.94 -3.70
CA MET A 270 -19.18 16.56 -3.76
C MET A 270 -19.81 16.27 -5.11
N LYS A 271 -20.40 17.30 -5.74
CA LYS A 271 -21.01 17.21 -7.07
C LYS A 271 -19.95 17.02 -8.16
N ASP A 272 -18.85 17.75 -8.07
CA ASP A 272 -17.75 17.63 -9.04
C ASP A 272 -17.08 16.27 -8.94
N ILE A 273 -16.86 15.75 -7.73
CA ILE A 273 -16.31 14.40 -7.51
C ILE A 273 -17.26 13.33 -8.04
N ALA A 274 -18.55 13.44 -7.75
CA ALA A 274 -19.55 12.51 -8.28
C ALA A 274 -19.60 12.51 -9.80
N PHE A 275 -19.59 13.71 -10.41
CA PHE A 275 -19.59 13.87 -11.86
C PHE A 275 -18.30 13.33 -12.51
N LEU A 276 -17.15 13.56 -11.87
CA LEU A 276 -15.85 13.09 -12.34
C LEU A 276 -15.81 11.56 -12.50
N PHE A 277 -16.45 10.84 -11.60
CA PHE A 277 -16.50 9.37 -11.63
C PHE A 277 -17.80 8.80 -12.20
N ASP A 278 -18.49 9.59 -13.04
CA ASP A 278 -19.66 9.15 -13.81
C ASP A 278 -20.84 8.64 -12.94
N PHE A 279 -21.02 9.23 -11.75
CA PHE A 279 -22.24 8.98 -10.96
C PHE A 279 -23.43 9.73 -11.55
N SER A 280 -24.49 9.02 -11.85
CA SER A 280 -25.72 9.56 -12.43
C SER A 280 -26.44 10.56 -11.52
N ASP A 281 -26.32 10.39 -10.20
CA ASP A 281 -26.87 11.30 -9.21
C ASP A 281 -26.08 11.28 -7.89
N LEU A 282 -26.25 12.38 -7.12
CA LEU A 282 -25.56 12.55 -5.84
C LEU A 282 -26.03 11.58 -4.75
N ASN A 283 -27.28 11.18 -4.75
CA ASN A 283 -27.81 10.28 -3.72
C ASN A 283 -27.15 8.90 -3.86
N TYR A 284 -26.99 8.45 -5.12
CA TYR A 284 -26.28 7.21 -5.41
C TYR A 284 -24.80 7.31 -4.99
N PHE A 285 -24.12 8.42 -5.31
CA PHE A 285 -22.75 8.67 -4.85
C PHE A 285 -22.63 8.61 -3.32
N TYR A 286 -23.52 9.30 -2.58
CA TYR A 286 -23.52 9.30 -1.12
C TYR A 286 -23.76 7.91 -0.55
N SER A 287 -24.72 7.18 -1.09
CA SER A 287 -25.04 5.82 -0.68
C SER A 287 -23.88 4.86 -0.93
N PHE A 288 -23.32 4.90 -2.14
CA PHE A 288 -22.16 4.11 -2.52
C PHE A 288 -20.98 4.34 -1.58
N PHE A 289 -20.57 5.60 -1.41
CA PHE A 289 -19.44 5.94 -0.54
C PHE A 289 -19.68 5.52 0.91
N LYS A 290 -20.87 5.77 1.44
CA LYS A 290 -21.23 5.38 2.81
C LYS A 290 -21.22 3.86 3.00
N THR A 291 -21.70 3.11 2.03
CA THR A 291 -21.70 1.63 2.08
C THR A 291 -20.25 1.10 2.12
N GLN A 292 -19.34 1.70 1.34
CA GLN A 292 -17.96 1.25 1.24
C GLN A 292 -17.06 1.73 2.40
N THR A 293 -17.38 2.85 3.05
CA THR A 293 -16.49 3.47 4.04
C THR A 293 -17.11 3.62 5.43
N SER A 294 -18.42 3.36 5.57
CA SER A 294 -19.23 3.64 6.76
C SER A 294 -19.41 5.14 7.08
N TYR A 295 -18.81 6.04 6.31
CA TYR A 295 -18.90 7.49 6.49
C TYR A 295 -19.63 8.15 5.33
N ALA A 296 -20.39 9.22 5.62
CA ALA A 296 -20.85 10.11 4.55
C ALA A 296 -19.65 10.90 3.99
N PRO A 297 -19.60 11.17 2.65
CA PRO A 297 -18.45 11.87 2.03
C PRO A 297 -18.07 13.19 2.72
N GLY A 298 -19.08 14.00 3.09
CA GLY A 298 -18.85 15.28 3.79
C GLY A 298 -18.29 15.11 5.22
N ALA A 299 -18.73 14.08 5.94
CA ALA A 299 -18.18 13.75 7.26
C ALA A 299 -16.74 13.23 7.13
N TYR A 300 -16.46 12.41 6.12
CA TYR A 300 -15.13 11.92 5.80
C TYR A 300 -14.16 13.08 5.52
N ARG A 301 -14.55 14.04 4.64
CA ARG A 301 -13.74 15.22 4.35
C ARG A 301 -13.43 16.01 5.61
N LYS A 302 -14.44 16.35 6.43
CA LYS A 302 -14.25 17.11 7.66
C LYS A 302 -13.31 16.42 8.64
N HIS A 303 -13.41 15.11 8.76
CA HIS A 303 -12.58 14.34 9.69
C HIS A 303 -11.08 14.45 9.29
N TYR A 304 -10.77 14.36 8.01
CA TYR A 304 -9.39 14.33 7.54
C TYR A 304 -8.79 15.70 7.21
N GLN A 305 -9.60 16.72 6.86
CA GLN A 305 -9.11 18.09 6.67
C GLN A 305 -8.91 18.85 7.99
N ASN A 306 -9.71 18.58 9.02
CA ASN A 306 -9.51 19.17 10.34
C ASN A 306 -8.42 18.49 11.18
N SER A 307 -7.84 17.40 10.69
CA SER A 307 -6.74 16.66 11.34
C SER A 307 -5.35 17.11 10.85
N SER A 308 -5.28 18.07 9.91
CA SER A 308 -4.03 18.73 9.54
C SER A 308 -3.80 19.88 10.50
N PRO A 309 -2.74 19.89 11.31
CA PRO A 309 -2.37 21.07 12.10
C PRO A 309 -1.94 22.20 11.14
N GLU A 310 -2.35 23.43 11.49
CA GLU A 310 -1.81 24.66 10.91
C GLU A 310 -0.30 24.77 11.14
#